data_73308d5a6d063fa011fdf478006c4687
#
_entry.id   73308d5a6d063fa011fdf478006c4687
#
_cell.length_a   1.000
_cell.length_b   1.000
_cell.length_c   1.000
_cell.angle_alpha   90.00
_cell.angle_beta   90.00
_cell.angle_gamma   90.00
#
_symmetry.space_group_name_H-M   'P 1'
#
loop_
_entity.id
_entity.type
_entity.pdbx_description
1 polymer ?
#
loop_
_entity_poly.entity_id
_entity_poly.type
_entity_poly.pdbx_seq_one_letter_code
_entity_poly.pdbx_strand_id
1 'polypeptide(L)'
;MKKSFQTTLIMLIWFGYYPATVYSQINRATLPIGDQRNGGLFEKEEVLDITLSGNIRDLLYDRLENAKSHPVQLHYRNEDSTEISLKTEMKTRGHFRKLKENCIYPPLSINFVKSDMLEASLFQQQSKLKLVMPCQADKYTIREWLVYKIYNLITPVSFRARLVNIKLIDTKSKKSTGPLLGMMLEEEQQMAKRNGTKGVFRKLKPEQTNVKSFLNMAVFEYLIGNTDWSIQYLQNIKLVAKDSLEVATAVPYDFDHSGIVGAPYAKPTEMLELASVHERRYRGYCIRNMNDFNETIELFNRLKIDIYNLYIDCKLIDEKYRKSTLSYLDEFYATINNPQTLAKEFGYPCKKNGTGNIVIKGMRRD
;
A
#
# COMPACT_ATOMS: atom_id res chain seq x y z
N MET A 1 27.23 0.08 90.57
CA MET A 1 25.93 -0.39 90.04
C MET A 1 25.62 0.40 88.78
N LYS A 2 25.90 -0.16 87.57
CA LYS A 2 25.64 0.46 86.29
C LYS A 2 24.53 -0.36 85.64
N LYS A 3 23.34 0.26 85.41
CA LYS A 3 22.22 -0.34 84.66
C LYS A 3 22.46 -0.07 83.18
N SER A 4 22.52 -1.16 82.42
CA SER A 4 22.55 -1.16 80.97
C SER A 4 21.17 -1.00 80.45
N PHE A 5 20.91 0.00 79.54
CA PHE A 5 19.70 0.14 78.80
C PHE A 5 19.92 -0.51 77.41
N GLN A 6 19.24 -1.59 77.16
CA GLN A 6 19.11 -2.16 75.79
C GLN A 6 18.04 -1.44 75.05
N THR A 7 18.40 -0.77 73.93
CA THR A 7 17.47 -0.13 73.00
C THR A 7 17.16 -1.11 71.90
N THR A 8 15.93 -1.61 71.87
CA THR A 8 15.43 -2.49 70.82
C THR A 8 14.99 -1.64 69.62
N LEU A 9 15.70 -1.81 68.49
CA LEU A 9 15.38 -1.14 67.21
C LEU A 9 14.31 -1.95 66.48
N ILE A 10 13.09 -1.42 66.40
CA ILE A 10 11.98 -2.01 65.61
C ILE A 10 12.11 -1.51 64.15
N MET A 11 12.51 -2.41 63.23
CA MET A 11 12.48 -2.18 61.80
C MET A 11 11.05 -2.35 61.30
N LEU A 12 10.39 -1.24 60.94
CA LEU A 12 9.12 -1.23 60.23
C LEU A 12 9.39 -1.48 58.71
N ILE A 13 9.08 -2.70 58.27
CA ILE A 13 9.12 -3.04 56.86
C ILE A 13 7.84 -2.47 56.19
N TRP A 14 8.02 -1.42 55.41
CA TRP A 14 6.98 -0.88 54.55
C TRP A 14 6.83 -1.78 53.31
N PHE A 15 5.77 -2.61 53.29
CA PHE A 15 5.33 -3.25 52.05
C PHE A 15 4.61 -2.22 51.19
N GLY A 16 5.32 -1.72 50.19
CA GLY A 16 4.72 -0.91 49.12
C GLY A 16 3.79 -1.78 48.26
N TYR A 17 2.51 -1.55 48.37
CA TYR A 17 1.50 -2.05 47.40
C TYR A 17 1.75 -1.34 46.08
N TYR A 18 2.33 -2.03 45.08
CA TYR A 18 2.24 -1.63 43.67
C TYR A 18 0.90 -2.10 43.13
N PRO A 19 0.04 -1.22 42.63
CA PRO A 19 -1.12 -1.67 41.93
C PRO A 19 -0.67 -2.32 40.61
N ALA A 20 -0.98 -3.61 40.45
CA ALA A 20 -0.84 -4.29 39.19
C ALA A 20 -1.72 -3.57 38.16
N THR A 21 -1.09 -2.84 37.24
CA THR A 21 -1.77 -2.31 36.05
C THR A 21 -2.28 -3.50 35.26
N VAL A 22 -3.59 -3.67 35.31
CA VAL A 22 -4.32 -4.58 34.43
C VAL A 22 -4.12 -4.08 33.00
N TYR A 23 -3.23 -4.73 32.26
CA TYR A 23 -3.20 -4.60 30.80
C TYR A 23 -4.51 -5.12 30.27
N SER A 24 -5.44 -4.20 30.01
CA SER A 24 -6.64 -4.46 29.24
C SER A 24 -6.19 -5.03 27.90
N GLN A 25 -6.52 -6.29 27.64
CA GLN A 25 -6.45 -6.89 26.33
C GLN A 25 -7.37 -6.08 25.42
N ILE A 26 -6.77 -5.21 24.60
CA ILE A 26 -7.48 -4.53 23.52
C ILE A 26 -7.90 -5.65 22.57
N ASN A 27 -9.19 -5.94 22.54
CA ASN A 27 -9.82 -6.77 21.54
C ASN A 27 -9.39 -6.27 20.15
N ARG A 28 -8.50 -7.03 19.51
CA ARG A 28 -8.32 -6.93 18.04
C ARG A 28 -9.72 -7.13 17.47
N ALA A 29 -10.26 -6.09 16.85
CA ALA A 29 -11.48 -6.21 16.07
C ALA A 29 -11.23 -7.30 15.03
N THR A 30 -11.75 -8.49 15.31
CA THR A 30 -11.78 -9.58 14.33
C THR A 30 -12.67 -9.12 13.19
N LEU A 31 -12.05 -8.86 12.04
CA LEU A 31 -12.79 -8.69 10.80
C LEU A 31 -13.73 -9.91 10.63
N PRO A 32 -14.95 -9.74 10.08
CA PRO A 32 -15.87 -10.83 9.92
C PRO A 32 -15.21 -11.97 9.13
N ILE A 33 -15.18 -13.14 9.75
CA ILE A 33 -14.58 -14.36 9.23
C ILE A 33 -15.41 -14.81 8.02
N GLY A 34 -14.90 -14.53 6.80
CA GLY A 34 -15.35 -15.23 5.61
C GLY A 34 -14.93 -16.70 5.70
N ASP A 35 -15.71 -17.57 5.10
CA ASP A 35 -15.60 -19.03 5.11
C ASP A 35 -14.14 -19.54 5.12
N GLN A 36 -13.74 -20.16 6.24
CA GLN A 36 -12.33 -20.47 6.59
C GLN A 36 -11.74 -21.68 5.87
N ARG A 37 -12.34 -22.21 4.80
CA ARG A 37 -11.87 -23.47 4.22
C ARG A 37 -10.68 -23.38 3.27
N ASN A 38 -10.37 -22.19 2.72
CA ASN A 38 -9.10 -21.90 2.03
C ASN A 38 -8.86 -20.39 2.15
N GLY A 39 -7.92 -19.97 3.00
CA GLY A 39 -7.53 -18.58 3.13
C GLY A 39 -7.21 -17.98 1.76
N GLY A 40 -7.85 -16.87 1.38
CA GLY A 40 -7.65 -16.23 0.07
C GLY A 40 -6.22 -15.74 -0.11
N LEU A 41 -5.83 -15.47 -1.34
CA LEU A 41 -4.46 -15.03 -1.73
C LEU A 41 -3.91 -13.91 -0.83
N PHE A 42 -4.74 -12.96 -0.40
CA PHE A 42 -4.36 -11.79 0.38
C PHE A 42 -4.61 -11.89 1.88
N GLU A 43 -4.98 -13.08 2.39
CA GLU A 43 -5.21 -13.30 3.83
C GLU A 43 -3.89 -13.57 4.58
N LYS A 44 -2.85 -13.99 3.86
CA LYS A 44 -1.52 -14.29 4.41
C LYS A 44 -0.50 -13.24 3.98
N GLU A 45 0.44 -12.96 4.87
CA GLU A 45 1.49 -11.96 4.64
C GLU A 45 2.82 -12.58 4.19
N GLU A 46 2.98 -13.89 4.39
CA GLU A 46 4.20 -14.59 3.97
C GLU A 46 4.39 -14.48 2.46
N VAL A 47 5.66 -14.32 2.09
CA VAL A 47 6.06 -14.29 0.68
C VAL A 47 5.67 -15.61 0.03
N LEU A 48 4.91 -15.55 -1.06
CA LEU A 48 4.49 -16.76 -1.80
C LEU A 48 5.49 -17.08 -2.89
N ASP A 49 6.01 -18.31 -2.88
CA ASP A 49 6.86 -18.81 -3.95
C ASP A 49 6.02 -19.25 -5.14
N ILE A 50 6.27 -18.65 -6.32
CA ILE A 50 5.62 -19.02 -7.57
C ILE A 50 6.64 -19.30 -8.68
N THR A 51 6.27 -20.19 -9.59
CA THR A 51 7.01 -20.41 -10.84
C THR A 51 6.10 -20.10 -12.02
N LEU A 52 6.58 -19.25 -12.93
CA LEU A 52 5.92 -18.95 -14.19
C LEU A 52 6.66 -19.65 -15.31
N SER A 53 5.99 -20.59 -16.01
CA SER A 53 6.58 -21.35 -17.10
C SER A 53 5.80 -21.19 -18.40
N GLY A 54 6.52 -20.93 -19.49
CA GLY A 54 5.93 -20.68 -20.81
C GLY A 54 6.95 -20.03 -21.74
N ASN A 55 6.50 -19.39 -22.81
CA ASN A 55 7.36 -18.59 -23.67
C ASN A 55 7.61 -17.21 -23.00
N ILE A 56 8.34 -17.25 -21.88
CA ILE A 56 8.55 -16.09 -21.00
C ILE A 56 9.30 -14.97 -21.72
N ARG A 57 10.25 -15.32 -22.58
CA ARG A 57 10.99 -14.32 -23.34
C ARG A 57 10.07 -13.49 -24.24
N ASP A 58 9.22 -14.15 -25.02
CA ASP A 58 8.28 -13.45 -25.91
C ASP A 58 7.29 -12.60 -25.12
N LEU A 59 6.75 -13.09 -24.00
CA LEU A 59 5.91 -12.33 -23.09
C LEU A 59 6.60 -11.04 -22.61
N LEU A 60 7.83 -11.12 -22.09
CA LEU A 60 8.53 -9.98 -21.51
C LEU A 60 9.00 -8.96 -22.55
N TYR A 61 9.20 -9.38 -23.79
CA TYR A 61 9.57 -8.51 -24.90
C TYR A 61 8.38 -7.90 -25.65
N ASP A 62 7.18 -8.44 -25.48
CA ASP A 62 5.96 -7.87 -26.04
C ASP A 62 5.50 -6.65 -25.22
N ARG A 63 6.14 -5.52 -25.49
CA ARG A 63 5.91 -4.23 -24.81
C ARG A 63 5.13 -3.22 -25.63
N LEU A 64 4.50 -3.67 -26.70
CA LEU A 64 3.67 -2.83 -27.55
C LEU A 64 2.43 -2.36 -26.80
N GLU A 65 1.83 -1.27 -27.24
CA GLU A 65 0.59 -0.76 -26.65
C GLU A 65 -0.50 -1.85 -26.66
N ASN A 66 -0.62 -2.57 -27.77
CA ASN A 66 -1.54 -3.69 -27.96
C ASN A 66 -0.86 -5.05 -27.71
N ALA A 67 -0.09 -5.17 -26.60
CA ALA A 67 0.54 -6.43 -26.22
C ALA A 67 -0.46 -7.59 -26.22
N LYS A 68 -0.09 -8.73 -26.82
CA LYS A 68 -0.91 -9.93 -26.89
C LYS A 68 -0.92 -10.67 -25.56
N SER A 69 -1.91 -11.54 -25.38
CA SER A 69 -1.91 -12.53 -24.31
C SER A 69 -1.00 -13.70 -24.68
N HIS A 70 -0.24 -14.15 -23.72
CA HIS A 70 0.68 -15.29 -23.83
C HIS A 70 0.27 -16.37 -22.82
N PRO A 71 0.12 -17.63 -23.23
CA PRO A 71 -0.19 -18.74 -22.31
C PRO A 71 1.01 -18.99 -21.38
N VAL A 72 0.75 -19.00 -20.08
CA VAL A 72 1.76 -19.24 -19.02
C VAL A 72 1.15 -20.15 -17.98
N GLN A 73 1.91 -21.17 -17.54
CA GLN A 73 1.56 -21.98 -16.38
C GLN A 73 2.09 -21.30 -15.12
N LEU A 74 1.22 -21.10 -14.13
CA LEU A 74 1.57 -20.63 -12.80
C LEU A 74 1.59 -21.81 -11.86
N HIS A 75 2.74 -22.09 -11.25
CA HIS A 75 2.92 -23.17 -10.28
C HIS A 75 3.22 -22.56 -8.91
N TYR A 76 2.66 -23.16 -7.87
CA TYR A 76 3.00 -22.88 -6.47
C TYR A 76 2.74 -24.12 -5.62
N ARG A 77 3.19 -24.10 -4.37
CA ARG A 77 2.90 -25.17 -3.40
C ARG A 77 1.91 -24.66 -2.35
N ASN A 78 0.89 -25.48 -2.09
CA ASN A 78 -0.01 -25.28 -0.96
C ASN A 78 0.73 -25.57 0.37
N GLU A 79 0.07 -25.31 1.48
CA GLU A 79 0.58 -25.53 2.83
C GLU A 79 0.86 -27.02 3.11
N ASP A 80 0.07 -27.91 2.52
CA ASP A 80 0.27 -29.36 2.57
C ASP A 80 1.38 -29.85 1.63
N SER A 81 2.14 -28.93 1.02
CA SER A 81 3.18 -29.19 0.01
C SER A 81 2.69 -29.74 -1.32
N THR A 82 1.38 -29.79 -1.54
CA THR A 82 0.82 -30.18 -2.85
C THR A 82 1.18 -29.13 -3.89
N GLU A 83 1.70 -29.59 -5.03
CA GLU A 83 2.00 -28.70 -6.17
C GLU A 83 0.74 -28.43 -6.98
N ILE A 84 0.42 -27.14 -7.11
CA ILE A 84 -0.71 -26.64 -7.90
C ILE A 84 -0.19 -26.00 -9.18
N SER A 85 -0.81 -26.36 -10.30
CA SER A 85 -0.51 -25.78 -11.61
C SER A 85 -1.76 -25.18 -12.23
N LEU A 86 -1.72 -23.86 -12.51
CA LEU A 86 -2.84 -23.09 -13.03
C LEU A 86 -2.52 -22.60 -14.44
N LYS A 87 -3.48 -22.75 -15.36
CA LYS A 87 -3.41 -22.16 -16.70
C LYS A 87 -3.76 -20.70 -16.61
N THR A 88 -2.90 -19.84 -17.15
CA THR A 88 -3.10 -18.41 -17.18
C THR A 88 -2.79 -17.82 -18.56
N GLU A 89 -3.38 -16.67 -18.83
CA GLU A 89 -3.06 -15.81 -19.97
C GLU A 89 -2.43 -14.54 -19.43
N MET A 90 -1.19 -14.26 -19.79
CA MET A 90 -0.44 -13.11 -19.30
C MET A 90 -0.09 -12.13 -20.41
N LYS A 91 -0.08 -10.85 -20.07
CA LYS A 91 0.42 -9.79 -20.95
C LYS A 91 1.10 -8.67 -20.18
N THR A 92 2.00 -7.97 -20.84
CA THR A 92 2.61 -6.77 -20.27
C THR A 92 1.57 -5.65 -20.13
N ARG A 93 1.73 -4.81 -19.11
CA ARG A 93 0.80 -3.71 -18.81
C ARG A 93 1.52 -2.46 -18.30
N GLY A 94 0.75 -1.38 -18.12
CA GLY A 94 1.26 -0.09 -17.67
C GLY A 94 1.84 0.74 -18.82
N HIS A 95 2.37 1.91 -18.48
CA HIS A 95 2.99 2.84 -19.43
C HIS A 95 4.48 3.00 -19.11
N PHE A 96 4.84 3.72 -18.04
CA PHE A 96 6.22 4.03 -17.69
C PHE A 96 7.08 2.78 -17.46
N ARG A 97 6.65 1.87 -16.58
CA ARG A 97 7.39 0.63 -16.25
C ARG A 97 7.35 -0.42 -17.36
N LYS A 98 6.52 -0.24 -18.36
CA LYS A 98 6.48 -1.10 -19.56
C LYS A 98 7.64 -0.84 -20.50
N LEU A 99 8.20 0.38 -20.49
CA LEU A 99 9.32 0.76 -21.33
C LEU A 99 10.61 0.07 -20.87
N LYS A 100 11.40 -0.45 -21.82
CA LYS A 100 12.60 -1.23 -21.52
C LYS A 100 13.71 -0.38 -20.90
N GLU A 101 13.77 0.87 -21.27
CA GLU A 101 14.72 1.87 -20.73
C GLU A 101 14.43 2.17 -19.24
N ASN A 102 13.21 2.00 -18.77
CA ASN A 102 12.84 2.28 -17.40
C ASN A 102 12.96 1.03 -16.50
N CYS A 103 12.49 -0.14 -17.00
CA CYS A 103 12.45 -1.37 -16.19
C CYS A 103 12.89 -2.59 -17.00
N ILE A 104 13.73 -3.43 -16.39
CA ILE A 104 14.15 -4.72 -16.97
C ILE A 104 12.92 -5.62 -17.14
N TYR A 105 12.09 -5.72 -16.10
CA TYR A 105 10.87 -6.53 -16.10
C TYR A 105 9.64 -5.62 -16.10
N PRO A 106 8.77 -5.71 -17.15
CA PRO A 106 7.53 -4.95 -17.18
C PRO A 106 6.51 -5.53 -16.20
N PRO A 107 5.60 -4.73 -15.64
CA PRO A 107 4.46 -5.27 -14.90
C PRO A 107 3.59 -6.16 -15.80
N LEU A 108 3.00 -7.21 -15.22
CA LEU A 108 2.17 -8.19 -15.93
C LEU A 108 0.71 -8.11 -15.46
N SER A 109 -0.19 -8.41 -16.37
CA SER A 109 -1.58 -8.76 -16.07
C SER A 109 -1.70 -10.27 -16.20
N ILE A 110 -2.23 -10.93 -15.18
CA ILE A 110 -2.54 -12.36 -15.15
C ILE A 110 -4.04 -12.51 -15.29
N ASN A 111 -4.50 -13.27 -16.27
CA ASN A 111 -5.89 -13.70 -16.38
C ASN A 111 -5.93 -15.21 -16.16
N PHE A 112 -6.75 -15.67 -15.20
CA PHE A 112 -6.89 -17.07 -14.86
C PHE A 112 -7.90 -17.74 -15.76
N VAL A 113 -7.55 -18.93 -16.28
CA VAL A 113 -8.49 -19.77 -17.03
C VAL A 113 -9.31 -20.56 -16.02
N LYS A 114 -10.63 -20.50 -16.12
CA LYS A 114 -11.54 -21.25 -15.24
C LYS A 114 -11.28 -22.75 -15.33
N SER A 115 -11.16 -23.39 -14.19
CA SER A 115 -10.94 -24.86 -14.07
C SER A 115 -11.20 -25.28 -12.63
N ASP A 116 -11.47 -26.57 -12.39
CA ASP A 116 -11.64 -27.14 -11.04
C ASP A 116 -10.37 -26.93 -10.21
N MET A 117 -9.19 -26.98 -10.83
CA MET A 117 -7.93 -26.70 -10.16
C MET A 117 -7.84 -25.25 -9.66
N LEU A 118 -8.37 -24.29 -10.39
CA LEU A 118 -8.45 -22.89 -9.94
C LEU A 118 -9.39 -22.77 -8.75
N GLU A 119 -10.55 -23.40 -8.79
CA GLU A 119 -11.55 -23.34 -7.72
C GLU A 119 -11.06 -23.97 -6.41
N ALA A 120 -10.19 -24.98 -6.49
CA ALA A 120 -9.56 -25.62 -5.33
C ALA A 120 -8.25 -24.93 -4.87
N SER A 121 -7.86 -23.82 -5.51
CA SER A 121 -6.56 -23.16 -5.30
C SER A 121 -6.65 -21.93 -4.41
N LEU A 122 -5.49 -21.44 -3.96
CA LEU A 122 -5.32 -20.12 -3.31
C LEU A 122 -5.87 -18.97 -4.18
N PHE A 123 -5.95 -19.17 -5.49
CA PHE A 123 -6.39 -18.19 -6.47
C PHE A 123 -7.88 -18.32 -6.86
N GLN A 124 -8.66 -19.14 -6.17
CA GLN A 124 -10.08 -19.42 -6.50
C GLN A 124 -10.96 -18.19 -6.72
N GLN A 125 -10.69 -17.11 -6.00
CA GLN A 125 -11.45 -15.87 -6.11
C GLN A 125 -10.88 -14.90 -7.17
N GLN A 126 -9.81 -15.31 -7.87
CA GLN A 126 -9.12 -14.44 -8.81
C GLN A 126 -9.52 -14.76 -10.25
N SER A 127 -10.13 -13.79 -10.93
CA SER A 127 -10.27 -13.85 -12.39
C SER A 127 -9.10 -13.16 -13.09
N LYS A 128 -8.58 -12.12 -12.44
CA LYS A 128 -7.48 -11.30 -12.95
C LYS A 128 -6.65 -10.74 -11.79
N LEU A 129 -5.34 -10.64 -11.99
CA LEU A 129 -4.42 -10.01 -11.04
C LEU A 129 -3.42 -9.10 -11.77
N LYS A 130 -2.89 -8.15 -11.03
CA LYS A 130 -1.71 -7.38 -11.42
C LYS A 130 -0.50 -8.00 -10.72
N LEU A 131 0.52 -8.36 -11.50
CA LEU A 131 1.83 -8.76 -10.99
C LEU A 131 2.81 -7.62 -11.23
N VAL A 132 3.20 -6.97 -10.16
CA VAL A 132 4.23 -5.93 -10.15
C VAL A 132 5.57 -6.63 -10.09
N MET A 133 6.31 -6.57 -11.20
CA MET A 133 7.66 -7.12 -11.30
C MET A 133 8.69 -6.12 -10.74
N PRO A 134 9.85 -6.56 -10.23
CA PRO A 134 10.90 -5.63 -9.82
C PRO A 134 11.38 -4.81 -11.04
N CYS A 135 11.40 -3.49 -10.88
CA CYS A 135 11.81 -2.59 -11.96
C CYS A 135 13.35 -2.52 -12.08
N GLN A 136 14.01 -1.91 -11.13
CA GLN A 136 15.46 -1.75 -11.07
C GLN A 136 16.10 -2.57 -9.96
N ALA A 137 15.36 -2.80 -8.86
CA ALA A 137 15.79 -3.67 -7.76
C ALA A 137 14.58 -4.13 -6.93
N ASP A 138 14.66 -5.31 -6.33
CA ASP A 138 13.63 -5.92 -5.47
C ASP A 138 13.24 -5.03 -4.28
N LYS A 139 14.18 -4.29 -3.72
CA LYS A 139 13.96 -3.41 -2.57
C LYS A 139 12.86 -2.37 -2.80
N TYR A 140 12.66 -1.87 -4.01
CA TYR A 140 11.60 -0.90 -4.30
C TYR A 140 10.22 -1.54 -4.31
N THR A 141 10.11 -2.80 -4.71
CA THR A 141 8.87 -3.57 -4.60
C THR A 141 8.49 -3.81 -3.13
N ILE A 142 9.47 -4.13 -2.27
CA ILE A 142 9.24 -4.28 -0.82
C ILE A 142 8.74 -2.97 -0.22
N ARG A 143 9.39 -1.85 -0.56
CA ARG A 143 9.04 -0.53 -0.05
C ARG A 143 7.64 -0.11 -0.48
N GLU A 144 7.28 -0.34 -1.75
CA GLU A 144 5.93 -0.08 -2.26
C GLU A 144 4.89 -0.98 -1.56
N TRP A 145 5.20 -2.25 -1.32
CA TRP A 145 4.33 -3.17 -0.56
C TRP A 145 4.08 -2.66 0.86
N LEU A 146 5.09 -2.15 1.57
CA LEU A 146 4.92 -1.54 2.89
C LEU A 146 3.98 -0.32 2.85
N VAL A 147 3.99 0.45 1.78
CA VAL A 147 3.06 1.57 1.58
C VAL A 147 1.61 1.08 1.46
N TYR A 148 1.35 -0.01 0.73
CA TYR A 148 0.01 -0.64 0.72
C TYR A 148 -0.41 -1.06 2.13
N LYS A 149 0.51 -1.62 2.93
CA LYS A 149 0.22 -1.99 4.33
C LYS A 149 -0.16 -0.80 5.19
N ILE A 150 0.50 0.35 5.04
CA ILE A 150 0.09 1.58 5.74
C ILE A 150 -1.36 1.94 5.38
N TYR A 151 -1.71 1.94 4.09
CA TYR A 151 -3.07 2.32 3.69
C TYR A 151 -4.12 1.30 4.14
N ASN A 152 -3.77 0.02 4.22
CA ASN A 152 -4.65 -1.02 4.80
C ASN A 152 -4.93 -0.80 6.29
N LEU A 153 -4.03 -0.18 7.06
CA LEU A 153 -4.29 0.23 8.45
C LEU A 153 -5.30 1.38 8.55
N ILE A 154 -5.29 2.29 7.57
CA ILE A 154 -6.13 3.50 7.57
C ILE A 154 -7.58 3.16 7.23
N THR A 155 -7.80 2.26 6.26
CA THR A 155 -9.15 1.92 5.80
C THR A 155 -9.22 0.53 5.14
N PRO A 156 -10.32 -0.22 5.34
CA PRO A 156 -10.56 -1.46 4.60
C PRO A 156 -10.83 -1.21 3.10
N VAL A 157 -11.27 0.03 2.72
CA VAL A 157 -11.48 0.42 1.31
C VAL A 157 -10.12 0.77 0.69
N SER A 158 -9.31 -0.25 0.51
CA SER A 158 -7.91 -0.16 0.07
C SER A 158 -7.54 -1.43 -0.68
N PHE A 159 -6.57 -1.35 -1.59
CA PHE A 159 -6.04 -2.52 -2.27
C PHE A 159 -5.19 -3.37 -1.33
N ARG A 160 -5.34 -4.68 -1.38
CA ARG A 160 -4.45 -5.63 -0.71
C ARG A 160 -3.31 -6.00 -1.63
N ALA A 161 -2.15 -6.25 -1.06
CA ALA A 161 -0.95 -6.63 -1.78
C ALA A 161 -0.22 -7.77 -1.07
N ARG A 162 0.32 -8.72 -1.84
CA ARG A 162 1.12 -9.83 -1.33
C ARG A 162 2.44 -9.94 -2.08
N LEU A 163 3.55 -10.04 -1.36
CA LEU A 163 4.85 -10.29 -1.93
C LEU A 163 4.94 -11.72 -2.50
N VAL A 164 5.65 -11.87 -3.60
CA VAL A 164 5.86 -13.16 -4.26
C VAL A 164 7.30 -13.30 -4.74
N ASN A 165 7.91 -14.46 -4.48
CA ASN A 165 9.16 -14.86 -5.10
C ASN A 165 8.85 -15.52 -6.45
N ILE A 166 9.36 -14.97 -7.52
CA ILE A 166 9.02 -15.35 -8.88
C ILE A 166 10.21 -16.06 -9.51
N LYS A 167 10.04 -17.34 -9.84
CA LYS A 167 10.94 -18.08 -10.73
C LYS A 167 10.34 -18.08 -12.13
N LEU A 168 11.11 -17.63 -13.11
CA LEU A 168 10.73 -17.65 -14.53
C LEU A 168 11.39 -18.81 -15.23
N ILE A 169 10.63 -19.63 -15.97
CA ILE A 169 11.14 -20.72 -16.79
C ILE A 169 10.68 -20.50 -18.23
N ASP A 170 11.61 -20.14 -19.10
CA ASP A 170 11.35 -20.03 -20.53
C ASP A 170 11.44 -21.43 -21.18
N THR A 171 10.29 -21.93 -21.61
CA THR A 171 10.19 -23.29 -22.18
C THR A 171 10.83 -23.44 -23.54
N LYS A 172 10.96 -22.34 -24.30
CA LYS A 172 11.57 -22.31 -25.64
C LYS A 172 13.10 -22.39 -25.56
N SER A 173 13.69 -21.54 -24.70
CA SER A 173 15.15 -21.51 -24.53
C SER A 173 15.67 -22.43 -23.43
N LYS A 174 14.79 -23.07 -22.64
CA LYS A 174 15.10 -23.89 -21.46
C LYS A 174 15.91 -23.16 -20.39
N LYS A 175 15.84 -21.80 -20.36
CA LYS A 175 16.52 -20.96 -19.38
C LYS A 175 15.59 -20.65 -18.22
N SER A 176 16.16 -20.55 -17.02
CA SER A 176 15.44 -20.04 -15.84
C SER A 176 16.10 -18.80 -15.29
N THR A 177 15.27 -17.93 -14.69
CA THR A 177 15.71 -16.68 -14.04
C THR A 177 14.94 -16.51 -12.73
N GLY A 178 15.59 -16.00 -11.72
CA GLY A 178 15.01 -15.75 -10.40
C GLY A 178 15.74 -16.48 -9.28
N PRO A 179 15.26 -16.38 -8.04
CA PRO A 179 14.01 -15.69 -7.69
C PRO A 179 14.09 -14.18 -7.88
N LEU A 180 12.97 -13.58 -8.30
CA LEU A 180 12.74 -12.15 -8.39
C LEU A 180 11.64 -11.80 -7.39
N LEU A 181 11.82 -10.79 -6.56
CA LEU A 181 10.79 -10.42 -5.61
C LEU A 181 9.80 -9.42 -6.23
N GLY A 182 8.62 -9.93 -6.54
CA GLY A 182 7.50 -9.15 -7.07
C GLY A 182 6.38 -8.96 -6.04
N MET A 183 5.28 -8.37 -6.49
CA MET A 183 4.09 -8.15 -5.68
C MET A 183 2.83 -8.42 -6.51
N MET A 184 1.93 -9.24 -5.99
CA MET A 184 0.57 -9.36 -6.50
C MET A 184 -0.31 -8.30 -5.87
N LEU A 185 -1.09 -7.61 -6.70
CA LEU A 185 -2.00 -6.56 -6.26
C LEU A 185 -3.45 -6.98 -6.55
N GLU A 186 -4.31 -6.80 -5.56
CA GLU A 186 -5.75 -7.06 -5.63
C GLU A 186 -6.38 -6.35 -6.83
N GLU A 187 -7.33 -6.99 -7.48
CA GLU A 187 -8.06 -6.40 -8.59
C GLU A 187 -9.15 -5.44 -8.09
N GLU A 188 -9.43 -4.37 -8.87
CA GLU A 188 -10.36 -3.31 -8.50
C GLU A 188 -11.76 -3.83 -8.15
N GLN A 189 -12.31 -4.74 -8.95
CA GLN A 189 -13.65 -5.29 -8.71
C GLN A 189 -13.69 -6.15 -7.46
N GLN A 190 -12.61 -6.87 -7.16
CA GLN A 190 -12.49 -7.68 -5.95
C GLN A 190 -12.41 -6.78 -4.70
N MET A 191 -11.58 -5.74 -4.73
CA MET A 191 -11.49 -4.75 -3.67
C MET A 191 -12.85 -4.08 -3.43
N ALA A 192 -13.54 -3.65 -4.50
CA ALA A 192 -14.85 -3.05 -4.40
C ALA A 192 -15.89 -4.02 -3.83
N LYS A 193 -15.96 -5.26 -4.35
CA LYS A 193 -16.89 -6.29 -3.88
C LYS A 193 -16.68 -6.63 -2.40
N ARG A 194 -15.43 -6.76 -1.96
CA ARG A 194 -15.06 -7.02 -0.55
C ARG A 194 -15.58 -5.94 0.40
N ASN A 195 -15.70 -4.71 -0.09
CA ASN A 195 -16.17 -3.56 0.67
C ASN A 195 -17.65 -3.22 0.41
N GLY A 196 -18.41 -4.09 -0.27
CA GLY A 196 -19.81 -3.85 -0.59
C GLY A 196 -20.03 -2.65 -1.51
N THR A 197 -19.04 -2.32 -2.37
CA THR A 197 -19.06 -1.18 -3.29
C THR A 197 -18.90 -1.63 -4.74
N LYS A 198 -19.02 -0.69 -5.67
CA LYS A 198 -18.80 -0.87 -7.11
C LYS A 198 -17.93 0.25 -7.64
N GLY A 199 -17.20 -0.01 -8.72
CA GLY A 199 -16.41 1.00 -9.42
C GLY A 199 -17.26 2.14 -9.98
N VAL A 200 -16.78 3.37 -9.86
CA VAL A 200 -17.41 4.58 -10.41
C VAL A 200 -16.52 5.13 -11.51
N PHE A 201 -17.02 5.16 -12.74
CA PHE A 201 -16.26 5.52 -13.94
C PHE A 201 -16.62 6.93 -14.45
N ARG A 202 -16.73 7.91 -13.57
CA ARG A 202 -16.97 9.30 -13.93
C ARG A 202 -15.86 10.22 -13.40
N LYS A 203 -15.59 11.29 -14.14
CA LYS A 203 -14.65 12.32 -13.70
C LYS A 203 -15.31 13.15 -12.60
N LEU A 204 -14.69 13.17 -11.43
CA LEU A 204 -15.10 13.99 -10.29
C LEU A 204 -13.99 14.97 -9.93
N LYS A 205 -14.37 16.09 -9.33
CA LYS A 205 -13.41 16.94 -8.61
C LYS A 205 -13.20 16.39 -7.19
N PRO A 206 -12.07 16.67 -6.54
CA PRO A 206 -11.80 16.21 -5.17
C PRO A 206 -12.95 16.51 -4.19
N GLU A 207 -13.48 17.72 -4.22
CA GLU A 207 -14.60 18.17 -3.37
C GLU A 207 -15.94 17.49 -3.65
N GLN A 208 -16.04 16.71 -4.71
CA GLN A 208 -17.22 15.90 -5.05
C GLN A 208 -17.10 14.46 -4.56
N THR A 209 -16.02 14.12 -3.88
CA THR A 209 -15.82 12.82 -3.25
C THR A 209 -16.17 12.88 -1.75
N ASN A 210 -16.27 11.74 -1.10
CA ASN A 210 -16.51 11.69 0.34
C ASN A 210 -15.40 12.42 1.09
N VAL A 211 -15.74 13.51 1.78
CA VAL A 211 -14.78 14.43 2.41
C VAL A 211 -13.88 13.72 3.41
N LYS A 212 -14.44 12.91 4.31
CA LYS A 212 -13.67 12.20 5.34
C LYS A 212 -12.66 11.22 4.73
N SER A 213 -13.10 10.41 3.78
CA SER A 213 -12.20 9.47 3.10
C SER A 213 -11.18 10.19 2.22
N PHE A 214 -11.55 11.33 1.62
CA PHE A 214 -10.62 12.17 0.88
C PHE A 214 -9.51 12.72 1.78
N LEU A 215 -9.86 13.28 2.95
CA LEU A 215 -8.87 13.80 3.90
C LEU A 215 -7.91 12.71 4.38
N ASN A 216 -8.43 11.54 4.73
CA ASN A 216 -7.59 10.41 5.12
C ASN A 216 -6.62 10.00 4.00
N MET A 217 -7.10 9.95 2.75
CA MET A 217 -6.27 9.67 1.58
C MET A 217 -5.24 10.77 1.33
N ALA A 218 -5.64 12.04 1.33
CA ALA A 218 -4.74 13.15 1.01
C ALA A 218 -3.64 13.34 2.07
N VAL A 219 -3.95 13.08 3.35
CA VAL A 219 -2.97 13.08 4.44
C VAL A 219 -2.06 11.86 4.34
N PHE A 220 -2.57 10.69 3.94
CA PHE A 220 -1.75 9.52 3.66
C PHE A 220 -0.78 9.77 2.48
N GLU A 221 -1.24 10.35 1.40
CA GLU A 221 -0.40 10.69 0.25
C GLU A 221 0.70 11.70 0.63
N TYR A 222 0.38 12.64 1.53
CA TYR A 222 1.37 13.55 2.11
C TYR A 222 2.36 12.79 3.03
N LEU A 223 1.88 11.85 3.87
CA LEU A 223 2.74 11.03 4.72
C LEU A 223 3.82 10.34 3.89
N ILE A 224 3.43 9.69 2.80
CA ILE A 224 4.36 8.92 1.95
C ILE A 224 5.14 9.78 0.95
N GLY A 225 4.82 11.07 0.84
CA GLY A 225 5.43 11.98 -0.13
C GLY A 225 5.06 11.63 -1.57
N ASN A 226 3.81 11.23 -1.81
CA ASN A 226 3.34 10.95 -3.15
C ASN A 226 2.58 12.14 -3.75
N THR A 227 3.02 12.59 -4.91
CA THR A 227 2.36 13.65 -5.67
C THR A 227 1.85 13.18 -7.03
N ASP A 228 2.06 11.90 -7.37
CA ASP A 228 1.68 11.33 -8.67
C ASP A 228 0.26 10.73 -8.66
N TRP A 229 -0.75 11.54 -8.31
CA TRP A 229 -2.14 11.13 -8.32
C TRP A 229 -3.09 12.24 -8.73
N SER A 230 -4.26 11.87 -9.26
CA SER A 230 -5.31 12.84 -9.60
C SER A 230 -6.69 12.18 -9.61
N ILE A 231 -7.64 12.73 -8.84
CA ILE A 231 -9.04 12.31 -8.89
C ILE A 231 -9.68 12.67 -10.23
N GLN A 232 -9.43 13.89 -10.72
CA GLN A 232 -10.04 14.36 -11.96
C GLN A 232 -9.65 13.55 -13.20
N TYR A 233 -8.41 13.05 -13.22
CA TYR A 233 -7.89 12.25 -14.31
C TYR A 233 -7.89 10.74 -14.03
N LEU A 234 -8.39 10.32 -12.85
CA LEU A 234 -8.34 8.93 -12.39
C LEU A 234 -6.92 8.33 -12.48
N GLN A 235 -5.91 9.20 -12.25
CA GLN A 235 -4.52 8.79 -12.23
C GLN A 235 -4.16 8.26 -10.85
N ASN A 236 -3.70 7.01 -10.79
CA ASN A 236 -3.35 6.32 -9.55
C ASN A 236 -4.46 6.37 -8.48
N ILE A 237 -5.69 6.61 -8.90
CA ILE A 237 -6.91 6.67 -8.09
C ILE A 237 -8.01 5.83 -8.75
N LYS A 238 -8.74 5.09 -7.92
CA LYS A 238 -10.01 4.47 -8.26
C LYS A 238 -11.13 5.10 -7.46
N LEU A 239 -12.32 5.17 -8.04
CA LEU A 239 -13.51 5.66 -7.35
C LEU A 239 -14.46 4.50 -7.12
N VAL A 240 -14.98 4.37 -5.90
CA VAL A 240 -15.97 3.34 -5.55
C VAL A 240 -17.12 3.97 -4.76
N ALA A 241 -18.33 3.41 -4.91
CA ALA A 241 -19.51 3.76 -4.14
C ALA A 241 -20.41 2.52 -3.97
N LYS A 242 -21.27 2.48 -2.98
CA LYS A 242 -22.24 1.38 -2.81
C LYS A 242 -23.25 1.36 -3.96
N ASP A 243 -23.73 2.55 -4.29
CA ASP A 243 -24.71 2.74 -5.38
C ASP A 243 -24.50 4.12 -6.07
N SER A 244 -25.40 4.49 -6.96
CA SER A 244 -25.33 5.74 -7.74
C SER A 244 -25.69 6.99 -6.93
N LEU A 245 -26.28 6.85 -5.75
CA LEU A 245 -26.69 7.95 -4.87
C LEU A 245 -25.62 8.28 -3.83
N GLU A 246 -24.76 7.31 -3.51
CA GLU A 246 -23.66 7.52 -2.55
C GLU A 246 -22.55 8.37 -3.16
N VAL A 247 -21.98 9.25 -2.33
CA VAL A 247 -20.80 10.05 -2.70
C VAL A 247 -19.59 9.12 -2.81
N ALA A 248 -18.91 9.15 -3.94
CA ALA A 248 -17.81 8.23 -4.24
C ALA A 248 -16.62 8.42 -3.28
N THR A 249 -16.03 7.30 -2.90
CA THR A 249 -14.76 7.21 -2.16
C THR A 249 -13.60 7.06 -3.14
N ALA A 250 -12.56 7.88 -2.97
CA ALA A 250 -11.31 7.78 -3.71
C ALA A 250 -10.36 6.78 -3.05
N VAL A 251 -9.84 5.83 -3.84
CA VAL A 251 -8.92 4.77 -3.39
C VAL A 251 -7.63 4.86 -4.17
N PRO A 252 -6.50 5.20 -3.52
CA PRO A 252 -5.21 5.34 -4.17
C PRO A 252 -4.53 3.98 -4.40
N TYR A 253 -3.64 3.93 -5.40
CA TYR A 253 -2.80 2.79 -5.73
C TYR A 253 -1.60 3.25 -6.57
N ASP A 254 -0.61 2.37 -6.78
CA ASP A 254 0.59 2.64 -7.61
C ASP A 254 1.50 3.69 -6.96
N PHE A 255 2.14 3.30 -5.84
CA PHE A 255 2.89 4.22 -4.97
C PHE A 255 4.38 4.27 -5.25
N ASP A 256 4.85 3.69 -6.34
CA ASP A 256 6.27 3.57 -6.67
C ASP A 256 6.97 4.92 -6.92
N HIS A 257 6.22 5.99 -7.23
CA HIS A 257 6.71 7.36 -7.35
C HIS A 257 6.72 8.15 -6.03
N SER A 258 6.40 7.53 -4.89
CA SER A 258 6.41 8.21 -3.59
C SER A 258 7.81 8.38 -3.01
N GLY A 259 7.98 9.44 -2.21
CA GLY A 259 9.25 9.75 -1.54
C GLY A 259 9.70 8.64 -0.58
N ILE A 260 8.76 8.03 0.16
CA ILE A 260 9.07 6.94 1.08
C ILE A 260 9.58 5.67 0.36
N VAL A 261 9.13 5.40 -0.86
CA VAL A 261 9.66 4.31 -1.71
C VAL A 261 11.04 4.67 -2.23
N GLY A 262 11.22 5.92 -2.69
CA GLY A 262 12.49 6.44 -3.14
C GLY A 262 13.06 5.68 -4.32
N ALA A 263 12.23 5.30 -5.30
CA ALA A 263 12.69 4.66 -6.53
C ALA A 263 13.54 5.64 -7.36
N PRO A 264 14.66 5.22 -7.95
CA PRO A 264 15.56 6.15 -8.66
C PRO A 264 14.96 6.83 -9.88
N TYR A 265 13.91 6.23 -10.45
CA TYR A 265 13.17 6.79 -11.57
C TYR A 265 12.05 7.74 -11.13
N ALA A 266 11.70 7.77 -9.84
CA ALA A 266 10.66 8.65 -9.34
C ALA A 266 11.11 10.11 -9.42
N LYS A 267 10.26 10.94 -9.99
CA LYS A 267 10.46 12.38 -10.11
C LYS A 267 9.19 13.11 -9.71
N PRO A 268 9.29 14.22 -8.99
CA PRO A 268 8.13 15.05 -8.74
C PRO A 268 7.65 15.68 -10.05
N THR A 269 6.39 16.05 -10.10
CA THR A 269 5.84 16.81 -11.22
C THR A 269 6.45 18.21 -11.24
N GLU A 270 6.95 18.66 -12.40
CA GLU A 270 7.56 20.00 -12.58
C GLU A 270 6.66 21.14 -12.09
N MET A 271 5.33 21.03 -12.31
CA MET A 271 4.34 22.03 -11.86
C MET A 271 4.32 22.26 -10.35
N LEU A 272 4.91 21.38 -9.54
CA LEU A 272 4.97 21.52 -8.08
C LEU A 272 6.27 22.15 -7.59
N GLU A 273 7.24 22.37 -8.49
CA GLU A 273 8.52 23.01 -8.18
C GLU A 273 9.25 22.35 -6.99
N LEU A 274 9.14 21.03 -6.86
CA LEU A 274 9.82 20.27 -5.81
C LEU A 274 11.20 19.84 -6.31
N ALA A 275 12.23 20.00 -5.48
CA ALA A 275 13.59 19.58 -5.83
C ALA A 275 13.76 18.06 -5.81
N SER A 276 12.94 17.35 -5.03
CA SER A 276 13.04 15.90 -4.83
C SER A 276 11.66 15.29 -4.52
N VAL A 277 11.47 14.00 -4.86
CA VAL A 277 10.29 13.21 -4.44
C VAL A 277 10.22 13.03 -2.92
N HIS A 278 11.33 13.24 -2.20
CA HIS A 278 11.33 13.20 -0.73
C HIS A 278 10.69 14.42 -0.08
N GLU A 279 10.53 15.52 -0.84
CA GLU A 279 9.79 16.68 -0.36
C GLU A 279 8.30 16.39 -0.38
N ARG A 280 7.64 16.65 0.75
CA ARG A 280 6.19 16.50 0.84
C ARG A 280 5.47 17.71 0.28
N ARG A 281 4.37 17.47 -0.40
CA ARG A 281 3.44 18.51 -0.82
C ARG A 281 2.02 18.00 -0.60
N TYR A 282 1.26 18.69 0.24
CA TYR A 282 -0.15 18.39 0.37
C TYR A 282 -0.90 18.77 -0.91
N ARG A 283 -1.68 17.85 -1.44
CA ARG A 283 -2.47 18.00 -2.66
C ARG A 283 -3.95 17.85 -2.36
N GLY A 284 -4.47 18.76 -1.55
CA GLY A 284 -5.89 18.79 -1.22
C GLY A 284 -6.66 19.85 -2.01
N TYR A 285 -7.67 20.40 -1.38
CA TYR A 285 -8.43 21.57 -1.84
C TYR A 285 -8.65 22.51 -0.66
N CYS A 286 -9.15 23.73 -0.92
CA CYS A 286 -9.41 24.71 0.12
C CYS A 286 -10.37 24.16 1.17
N ILE A 287 -9.87 23.97 2.38
CA ILE A 287 -10.62 23.70 3.59
C ILE A 287 -10.46 24.92 4.50
N ARG A 288 -11.56 25.62 4.75
CA ARG A 288 -11.54 26.90 5.49
C ARG A 288 -11.29 26.71 6.97
N ASN A 289 -11.78 25.61 7.53
CA ASN A 289 -11.66 25.32 8.94
C ASN A 289 -10.64 24.16 9.11
N MET A 290 -9.47 24.47 9.67
CA MET A 290 -8.44 23.46 9.93
C MET A 290 -8.90 22.38 10.92
N ASN A 291 -9.94 22.64 11.72
CA ASN A 291 -10.51 21.61 12.60
C ASN A 291 -11.15 20.44 11.83
N ASP A 292 -11.45 20.62 10.54
CA ASP A 292 -11.96 19.52 9.69
C ASP A 292 -10.93 18.39 9.53
N PHE A 293 -9.64 18.66 9.81
CA PHE A 293 -8.59 17.66 9.85
C PHE A 293 -8.51 16.87 11.18
N ASN A 294 -9.17 17.30 12.25
CA ASN A 294 -8.98 16.73 13.58
C ASN A 294 -9.21 15.21 13.61
N GLU A 295 -10.31 14.71 13.04
CA GLU A 295 -10.59 13.27 13.01
C GLU A 295 -9.50 12.50 12.24
N THR A 296 -9.00 13.07 11.14
CA THR A 296 -7.92 12.46 10.36
C THR A 296 -6.61 12.47 11.15
N ILE A 297 -6.25 13.56 11.81
CA ILE A 297 -5.04 13.66 12.64
C ILE A 297 -5.10 12.67 13.80
N GLU A 298 -6.25 12.58 14.48
CA GLU A 298 -6.47 11.60 15.55
C GLU A 298 -6.32 10.16 15.04
N LEU A 299 -6.83 9.85 13.85
CA LEU A 299 -6.67 8.54 13.21
C LEU A 299 -5.18 8.22 13.01
N PHE A 300 -4.41 9.14 12.39
CA PHE A 300 -2.99 8.92 12.17
C PHE A 300 -2.20 8.79 13.48
N ASN A 301 -2.51 9.61 14.48
CA ASN A 301 -1.86 9.50 15.80
C ASN A 301 -2.16 8.18 16.49
N ARG A 302 -3.38 7.67 16.39
CA ARG A 302 -3.77 6.35 16.91
C ARG A 302 -3.02 5.22 16.21
N LEU A 303 -2.81 5.33 14.89
CA LEU A 303 -2.12 4.33 14.07
C LEU A 303 -0.60 4.47 14.09
N LYS A 304 -0.03 5.49 14.77
CA LYS A 304 1.40 5.78 14.74
C LYS A 304 2.25 4.55 15.03
N ILE A 305 1.99 3.86 16.12
CA ILE A 305 2.76 2.69 16.55
C ILE A 305 2.69 1.57 15.50
N ASP A 306 1.50 1.29 14.97
CA ASP A 306 1.31 0.24 13.97
C ASP A 306 2.05 0.58 12.66
N ILE A 307 2.02 1.85 12.23
CA ILE A 307 2.75 2.31 11.04
C ILE A 307 4.28 2.16 11.24
N TYR A 308 4.81 2.51 12.42
CA TYR A 308 6.23 2.35 12.72
C TYR A 308 6.63 0.87 12.76
N ASN A 309 5.81 0.01 13.36
CA ASN A 309 6.07 -1.41 13.47
C ASN A 309 6.13 -2.10 12.10
N LEU A 310 5.41 -1.64 11.08
CA LEU A 310 5.55 -2.14 9.71
C LEU A 310 7.01 -2.07 9.22
N TYR A 311 7.76 -1.04 9.61
CA TYR A 311 9.16 -0.86 9.21
C TYR A 311 10.13 -1.48 10.22
N ILE A 312 9.84 -1.41 11.53
CA ILE A 312 10.68 -1.97 12.59
C ILE A 312 10.77 -3.49 12.46
N ASP A 313 9.63 -4.15 12.24
CA ASP A 313 9.52 -5.61 12.22
C ASP A 313 9.83 -6.21 10.86
N CYS A 314 9.88 -5.40 9.80
CA CYS A 314 10.16 -5.89 8.45
C CYS A 314 11.63 -6.33 8.30
N LYS A 315 11.83 -7.64 8.14
CA LYS A 315 13.17 -8.25 7.94
C LYS A 315 13.68 -8.12 6.49
N LEU A 316 12.85 -7.66 5.57
CA LEU A 316 13.18 -7.58 4.14
C LEU A 316 13.81 -6.23 3.74
N ILE A 317 13.88 -5.25 4.66
CA ILE A 317 14.50 -3.95 4.41
C ILE A 317 15.83 -3.82 5.14
N ASP A 318 16.76 -3.08 4.54
CA ASP A 318 18.04 -2.79 5.16
C ASP A 318 17.94 -1.74 6.29
N GLU A 319 18.90 -1.77 7.21
CA GLU A 319 18.90 -0.91 8.39
C GLU A 319 19.01 0.58 8.05
N LYS A 320 19.74 0.93 6.99
CA LYS A 320 19.89 2.32 6.55
C LYS A 320 18.53 2.89 6.09
N TYR A 321 17.81 2.11 5.28
CA TYR A 321 16.47 2.51 4.83
C TYR A 321 15.48 2.56 6.00
N ARG A 322 15.53 1.58 6.91
CA ARG A 322 14.69 1.59 8.12
C ARG A 322 14.85 2.88 8.90
N LYS A 323 16.09 3.24 9.26
CA LYS A 323 16.39 4.47 10.01
C LYS A 323 15.93 5.72 9.28
N SER A 324 16.22 5.85 7.99
CA SER A 324 15.80 7.01 7.21
C SER A 324 14.28 7.13 7.09
N THR A 325 13.57 5.99 7.00
CA THR A 325 12.12 5.97 6.93
C THR A 325 11.49 6.36 8.28
N LEU A 326 12.01 5.87 9.39
CA LEU A 326 11.52 6.27 10.72
C LEU A 326 11.70 7.78 10.93
N SER A 327 12.86 8.36 10.56
CA SER A 327 13.07 9.81 10.59
C SER A 327 12.09 10.56 9.68
N TYR A 328 11.84 10.03 8.49
CA TYR A 328 10.85 10.60 7.56
C TYR A 328 9.43 10.57 8.16
N LEU A 329 9.06 9.51 8.86
CA LEU A 329 7.79 9.45 9.59
C LEU A 329 7.75 10.43 10.78
N ASP A 330 8.86 10.61 11.52
CA ASP A 330 8.95 11.58 12.62
C ASP A 330 8.65 13.01 12.13
N GLU A 331 9.19 13.41 10.99
CA GLU A 331 8.90 14.71 10.37
C GLU A 331 7.41 14.88 10.05
N PHE A 332 6.76 13.84 9.51
CA PHE A 332 5.32 13.87 9.27
C PHE A 332 4.52 14.09 10.56
N TYR A 333 4.82 13.32 11.61
CA TYR A 333 4.13 13.45 12.90
C TYR A 333 4.41 14.77 13.60
N ALA A 334 5.61 15.33 13.44
CA ALA A 334 5.92 16.68 13.92
C ALA A 334 5.06 17.73 13.20
N THR A 335 4.86 17.58 11.88
CA THR A 335 4.04 18.49 11.07
C THR A 335 2.56 18.46 11.48
N ILE A 336 1.95 17.25 11.54
CA ILE A 336 0.51 17.15 11.79
C ILE A 336 0.12 17.47 13.24
N ASN A 337 1.06 17.39 14.18
CA ASN A 337 0.82 17.67 15.61
C ASN A 337 1.20 19.10 16.03
N ASN A 338 1.65 19.93 15.11
CA ASN A 338 1.90 21.34 15.35
C ASN A 338 0.89 22.18 14.55
N PRO A 339 -0.03 22.93 15.20
CA PRO A 339 -1.06 23.67 14.51
C PRO A 339 -0.56 24.70 13.49
N GLN A 340 0.61 25.31 13.74
CA GLN A 340 1.20 26.30 12.84
C GLN A 340 1.76 25.65 11.57
N THR A 341 2.51 24.57 11.72
CA THR A 341 3.05 23.82 10.57
C THR A 341 1.95 23.12 9.81
N LEU A 342 0.94 22.56 10.50
CA LEU A 342 -0.23 21.98 9.86
C LEU A 342 -0.94 23.00 8.97
N ALA A 343 -1.26 24.19 9.51
CA ALA A 343 -1.93 25.23 8.74
C ALA A 343 -1.09 25.70 7.55
N LYS A 344 0.23 25.78 7.70
CA LYS A 344 1.15 26.15 6.62
C LYS A 344 1.18 25.12 5.51
N GLU A 345 1.32 23.82 5.86
CA GLU A 345 1.50 22.73 4.89
C GLU A 345 0.19 22.30 4.23
N PHE A 346 -0.93 22.31 4.99
CA PHE A 346 -2.24 21.83 4.54
C PHE A 346 -3.20 22.96 4.15
N GLY A 347 -2.82 24.21 4.42
CA GLY A 347 -3.59 25.40 4.01
C GLY A 347 -3.58 25.54 2.49
N TYR A 348 -4.75 25.44 1.87
CA TYR A 348 -4.93 25.65 0.44
C TYR A 348 -5.55 27.02 0.19
N PRO A 349 -5.10 27.82 -0.80
CA PRO A 349 -5.67 29.12 -1.07
C PRO A 349 -7.13 28.97 -1.54
N CYS A 350 -8.04 29.54 -0.76
CA CYS A 350 -9.47 29.58 -1.09
C CYS A 350 -9.73 30.66 -2.13
N LYS A 351 -9.92 30.26 -3.38
CA LYS A 351 -10.31 31.19 -4.46
C LYS A 351 -11.83 31.34 -4.53
N LYS A 352 -12.27 32.54 -4.95
CA LYS A 352 -13.70 32.87 -5.08
C LYS A 352 -14.46 31.88 -5.99
N ASN A 353 -13.81 31.38 -7.04
CA ASN A 353 -14.39 30.50 -8.06
C ASN A 353 -13.65 29.17 -8.21
N GLY A 354 -13.23 28.56 -7.10
CA GLY A 354 -12.56 27.25 -7.15
C GLY A 354 -11.85 26.90 -5.85
N THR A 355 -11.43 25.66 -5.76
CA THR A 355 -10.80 25.08 -4.57
C THR A 355 -9.31 25.39 -4.45
N GLY A 356 -8.71 26.09 -5.43
CA GLY A 356 -7.27 26.33 -5.47
C GLY A 356 -6.44 25.09 -5.82
N ASN A 357 -7.08 23.93 -6.03
CA ASN A 357 -6.37 22.69 -6.34
C ASN A 357 -5.59 22.82 -7.66
N ILE A 358 -4.29 22.54 -7.59
CA ILE A 358 -3.46 22.39 -8.78
C ILE A 358 -3.80 21.06 -9.42
N VAL A 359 -4.50 21.12 -10.54
CA VAL A 359 -4.85 19.93 -11.31
C VAL A 359 -3.65 19.53 -12.11
N ILE A 360 -3.00 18.44 -11.70
CA ILE A 360 -1.91 17.84 -12.45
C ILE A 360 -2.50 16.78 -13.37
N LYS A 361 -2.41 17.03 -14.65
CA LYS A 361 -2.61 16.00 -15.69
C LYS A 361 -1.35 15.14 -15.66
N GLY A 362 -1.40 13.96 -15.06
CA GLY A 362 -0.22 13.14 -14.83
C GLY A 362 0.68 12.97 -16.05
N MET A 363 1.81 12.25 -15.88
CA MET A 363 2.84 12.02 -16.90
C MET A 363 2.35 11.24 -18.16
N ARG A 364 1.06 11.24 -18.47
CA ARG A 364 0.60 10.82 -19.79
C ARG A 364 1.11 11.85 -20.80
N ARG A 365 2.16 11.49 -21.49
CA ARG A 365 2.44 12.10 -22.79
C ARG A 365 1.29 11.70 -23.69
N ASP A 366 0.51 12.69 -24.15
CA ASP A 366 -0.50 12.52 -25.19
C ASP A 366 0.15 11.97 -26.46
#